data_344180818d61a7035052fedd2afeaad3
#
_entry.id   344180818d61a7035052fedd2afeaad3
#
_cell.length_a   1.000
_cell.length_b   1.000
_cell.length_c   1.000
_cell.angle_alpha   90.00
_cell.angle_beta   90.00
_cell.angle_gamma   90.00
#
_symmetry.space_group_name_H-M   'P 1'
#
loop_
_entity.id
_entity.type
_entity.pdbx_description
1 polymer ?
#
loop_
_entity_poly.entity_id
_entity_poly.type
_entity_poly.pdbx_seq_one_letter_code
_entity_poly.pdbx_strand_id
1 'polypeptide(L)'
;MRVFKFGGASVKDYNSVINLKNIIEDCDDKLVVITSAMGKTTNSLEDVWRLHIKNQKKKALDKLSIVVDYHQEIYRQLHLHENEEFVSKFQDLTKGLVSYINITRNKNVGISYDAIVSYGELWSTTILSYYLVQCSIKNKWLDARRLIKTSDHFQEARVNLKKSKKEIQESIDKTNDIYISQGFIGANEDGITTTL
;
A
#
# COMPACT_ATOMS: atom_id res chain seq x y z
N MET A 1 10.88 -17.02 12.08
CA MET A 1 10.23 -15.92 11.31
C MET A 1 8.77 -15.89 11.67
N ARG A 2 8.27 -14.74 12.07
CA ARG A 2 6.85 -14.51 12.36
C ARG A 2 6.22 -13.64 11.27
N VAL A 3 4.90 -13.70 11.16
CA VAL A 3 4.13 -12.81 10.28
C VAL A 3 3.13 -12.07 11.15
N PHE A 4 3.24 -10.73 11.15
CA PHE A 4 2.27 -9.87 11.81
C PHE A 4 1.37 -9.22 10.74
N LYS A 5 0.06 -9.25 10.97
CA LYS A 5 -0.91 -8.57 10.12
C LYS A 5 -1.65 -7.49 10.89
N PHE A 6 -1.58 -6.26 10.39
CA PHE A 6 -2.27 -5.11 10.95
C PHE A 6 -3.35 -4.61 9.99
N GLY A 7 -4.58 -4.55 10.48
CA GLY A 7 -5.70 -3.99 9.73
C GLY A 7 -5.67 -2.45 9.72
N GLY A 8 -6.50 -1.83 8.88
CA GLY A 8 -6.55 -0.37 8.73
C GLY A 8 -6.79 0.41 10.03
N ALA A 9 -7.56 -0.15 10.96
CA ALA A 9 -7.77 0.47 12.28
C ALA A 9 -6.50 0.55 13.12
N SER A 10 -5.57 -0.40 12.92
CA SER A 10 -4.29 -0.46 13.65
C SER A 10 -3.22 0.49 13.07
N VAL A 11 -3.51 1.17 11.98
CA VAL A 11 -2.62 2.14 11.30
C VAL A 11 -3.38 3.41 10.90
N LYS A 12 -4.49 3.71 11.58
CA LYS A 12 -5.41 4.78 11.19
C LYS A 12 -4.89 6.21 11.43
N ASP A 13 -3.92 6.39 12.29
CA ASP A 13 -3.36 7.69 12.68
C ASP A 13 -1.89 7.52 13.14
N TYR A 14 -1.21 8.64 13.39
CA TYR A 14 0.19 8.63 13.79
C TYR A 14 0.43 7.87 15.12
N ASN A 15 -0.50 7.96 16.09
CA ASN A 15 -0.40 7.21 17.35
C ASN A 15 -0.46 5.70 17.11
N SER A 16 -1.34 5.27 16.21
CA SER A 16 -1.45 3.86 15.80
C SER A 16 -0.17 3.36 15.12
N VAL A 17 0.47 4.19 14.30
CA VAL A 17 1.76 3.86 13.66
C VAL A 17 2.88 3.78 14.70
N ILE A 18 2.93 4.69 15.68
CA ILE A 18 3.88 4.63 16.80
C ILE A 18 3.68 3.35 17.62
N ASN A 19 2.44 3.00 17.94
CA ASN A 19 2.14 1.78 18.66
C ASN A 19 2.58 0.53 17.88
N LEU A 20 2.35 0.51 16.56
CA LEU A 20 2.78 -0.58 15.71
C LEU A 20 4.32 -0.68 15.69
N LYS A 21 5.03 0.45 15.60
CA LYS A 21 6.50 0.50 15.72
C LYS A 21 6.96 -0.14 17.02
N ASN A 22 6.34 0.17 18.17
CA ASN A 22 6.71 -0.43 19.45
C ASN A 22 6.52 -1.96 19.45
N ILE A 23 5.40 -2.45 18.91
CA ILE A 23 5.14 -3.91 18.77
C ILE A 23 6.19 -4.60 17.89
N ILE A 24 6.66 -3.92 16.84
CA ILE A 24 7.72 -4.45 15.97
C ILE A 24 9.07 -4.47 16.71
N GLU A 25 9.38 -3.42 17.45
CA GLU A 25 10.64 -3.26 18.20
C GLU A 25 10.77 -4.30 19.31
N ASP A 26 9.66 -4.68 19.95
CA ASP A 26 9.61 -5.73 20.99
C ASP A 26 9.73 -7.16 20.43
N CYS A 27 9.90 -7.33 19.12
CA CYS A 27 9.98 -8.64 18.48
C CYS A 27 11.42 -9.00 18.08
N ASP A 28 12.02 -9.94 18.77
CA ASP A 28 13.38 -10.43 18.49
C ASP A 28 13.48 -11.38 17.29
N ASP A 29 12.35 -11.83 16.76
CA ASP A 29 12.30 -12.74 15.62
C ASP A 29 12.39 -12.01 14.27
N LYS A 30 12.87 -12.72 13.24
CA LYS A 30 12.67 -12.27 11.85
C LYS A 30 11.19 -12.08 11.58
N LEU A 31 10.82 -10.94 11.03
CA LEU A 31 9.44 -10.52 10.96
C LEU A 31 9.02 -10.11 9.54
N VAL A 32 7.85 -10.58 9.11
CA VAL A 32 7.14 -10.04 7.96
C VAL A 32 5.91 -9.28 8.47
N VAL A 33 5.86 -7.99 8.21
CA VAL A 33 4.75 -7.12 8.60
C VAL A 33 3.88 -6.85 7.39
N ILE A 34 2.63 -7.26 7.47
CA ILE A 34 1.61 -7.01 6.45
C ILE A 34 0.64 -5.97 6.98
N THR A 35 0.52 -4.84 6.30
CA THR A 35 -0.45 -3.81 6.68
C THR A 35 -1.46 -3.55 5.58
N SER A 36 -2.69 -3.23 6.00
CA SER A 36 -3.75 -2.74 5.12
C SER A 36 -3.65 -1.22 4.95
N ALA A 37 -4.48 -0.65 4.08
CA ALA A 37 -4.66 0.79 3.96
C ALA A 37 -5.01 1.44 5.30
N MET A 38 -4.57 2.68 5.54
CA MET A 38 -4.78 3.42 6.77
C MET A 38 -6.27 3.78 6.96
N GLY A 39 -6.81 3.47 8.13
CA GLY A 39 -8.18 3.84 8.54
C GLY A 39 -9.24 3.38 7.54
N LYS A 40 -9.97 4.34 6.95
CA LYS A 40 -11.02 4.11 5.96
C LYS A 40 -10.58 4.46 4.52
N THR A 41 -9.29 4.47 4.24
CA THR A 41 -8.74 4.88 2.94
C THR A 41 -9.32 4.06 1.78
N THR A 42 -9.46 2.74 1.92
CA THR A 42 -10.06 1.88 0.89
C THR A 42 -11.45 2.37 0.49
N ASN A 43 -12.33 2.64 1.47
CA ASN A 43 -13.68 3.17 1.21
C ASN A 43 -13.62 4.54 0.50
N SER A 44 -12.70 5.40 0.89
CA SER A 44 -12.54 6.71 0.26
C SER A 44 -12.02 6.61 -1.17
N LEU A 45 -11.12 5.65 -1.45
CA LEU A 45 -10.65 5.36 -2.80
C LEU A 45 -11.72 4.67 -3.67
N GLU A 46 -12.61 3.88 -3.07
CA GLU A 46 -13.81 3.39 -3.77
C GLU A 46 -14.71 4.54 -4.23
N ASP A 47 -14.88 5.58 -3.42
CA ASP A 47 -15.63 6.78 -3.84
C ASP A 47 -14.92 7.48 -5.01
N VAL A 48 -13.58 7.59 -4.99
CA VAL A 48 -12.79 8.11 -6.11
C VAL A 48 -13.03 7.27 -7.37
N TRP A 49 -12.97 5.94 -7.25
CA TRP A 49 -13.23 5.02 -8.35
C TRP A 49 -14.65 5.16 -8.89
N ARG A 50 -15.69 5.23 -8.04
CA ARG A 50 -17.09 5.44 -8.47
C ARG A 50 -17.26 6.73 -9.26
N LEU A 51 -16.55 7.79 -8.89
CA LEU A 51 -16.55 9.05 -9.63
C LEU A 51 -15.80 8.93 -10.95
N HIS A 52 -14.68 8.22 -10.95
CA HIS A 52 -13.86 7.97 -12.14
C HIS A 52 -14.64 7.20 -13.22
N ILE A 53 -15.30 6.09 -12.89
CA ILE A 53 -16.08 5.30 -13.85
C ILE A 53 -17.30 6.06 -14.39
N LYS A 54 -17.82 7.04 -13.64
CA LYS A 54 -18.88 7.96 -14.08
C LYS A 54 -18.35 9.16 -14.90
N ASN A 55 -17.08 9.16 -15.29
CA ASN A 55 -16.39 10.25 -15.99
C ASN A 55 -16.46 11.61 -15.25
N GLN A 56 -16.64 11.61 -13.92
CA GLN A 56 -16.68 12.82 -13.10
C GLN A 56 -15.26 13.16 -12.60
N LYS A 57 -14.35 13.31 -13.54
CA LYS A 57 -12.90 13.44 -13.30
C LYS A 57 -12.55 14.50 -12.25
N LYS A 58 -13.09 15.70 -12.37
CA LYS A 58 -12.82 16.78 -11.41
C LYS A 58 -13.19 16.35 -10.00
N LYS A 59 -14.40 15.82 -9.81
CA LYS A 59 -14.86 15.36 -8.50
C LYS A 59 -14.02 14.19 -7.95
N ALA A 60 -13.55 13.29 -8.84
CA ALA A 60 -12.65 12.21 -8.45
C ALA A 60 -11.31 12.75 -7.92
N LEU A 61 -10.73 13.75 -8.59
CA LEU A 61 -9.50 14.40 -8.14
C LEU A 61 -9.70 15.22 -6.86
N ASP A 62 -10.82 15.94 -6.72
CA ASP A 62 -11.17 16.66 -5.49
C ASP A 62 -11.33 15.69 -4.31
N LYS A 63 -11.95 14.52 -4.52
CA LYS A 63 -12.06 13.49 -3.49
C LYS A 63 -10.70 12.86 -3.17
N LEU A 64 -9.86 12.62 -4.19
CA LEU A 64 -8.51 12.09 -4.02
C LEU A 64 -7.64 13.04 -3.18
N SER A 65 -7.73 14.35 -3.39
CA SER A 65 -6.94 15.31 -2.60
C SER A 65 -7.22 15.16 -1.11
N ILE A 66 -8.45 14.96 -0.70
CA ILE A 66 -8.82 14.72 0.72
C ILE A 66 -8.12 13.45 1.26
N VAL A 67 -8.07 12.39 0.44
CA VAL A 67 -7.37 11.15 0.84
C VAL A 67 -5.86 11.37 0.98
N VAL A 68 -5.27 12.12 0.06
CA VAL A 68 -3.84 12.47 0.11
C VAL A 68 -3.54 13.34 1.33
N ASP A 69 -4.36 14.37 1.60
CA ASP A 69 -4.20 15.27 2.75
C ASP A 69 -4.26 14.51 4.09
N TYR A 70 -5.13 13.50 4.20
CA TYR A 70 -5.19 12.62 5.37
C TYR A 70 -3.85 11.89 5.62
N HIS A 71 -3.25 11.34 4.58
CA HIS A 71 -1.94 10.67 4.70
C HIS A 71 -0.80 11.67 4.96
N GLN A 72 -0.90 12.86 4.35
CA GLN A 72 0.08 13.94 4.58
C GLN A 72 0.08 14.39 6.03
N GLU A 73 -1.09 14.50 6.65
CA GLU A 73 -1.19 14.86 8.06
C GLU A 73 -0.54 13.80 8.95
N ILE A 74 -0.77 12.51 8.69
CA ILE A 74 -0.14 11.41 9.43
C ILE A 74 1.39 11.48 9.29
N TYR A 75 1.92 11.57 8.08
CA TYR A 75 3.36 11.56 7.92
C TYR A 75 4.05 12.84 8.40
N ARG A 76 3.34 13.99 8.43
CA ARG A 76 3.84 15.22 9.07
C ARG A 76 3.97 15.05 10.58
N GLN A 77 2.98 14.46 11.23
CA GLN A 77 3.02 14.17 12.67
C GLN A 77 4.11 13.14 13.02
N LEU A 78 4.50 12.29 12.08
CA LEU A 78 5.64 11.38 12.19
C LEU A 78 6.98 12.03 11.80
N HIS A 79 7.02 13.32 11.46
CA HIS A 79 8.19 14.06 10.98
C HIS A 79 8.84 13.52 9.69
N LEU A 80 8.12 12.71 8.91
CA LEU A 80 8.63 12.16 7.65
C LEU A 80 8.72 13.22 6.53
N HIS A 81 8.06 14.37 6.68
CA HIS A 81 8.16 15.48 5.70
C HIS A 81 9.57 16.09 5.59
N GLU A 82 10.44 15.82 6.56
CA GLU A 82 11.85 16.23 6.57
C GLU A 82 12.75 15.27 5.77
N ASN A 83 12.24 14.10 5.38
CA ASN A 83 12.95 13.11 4.59
C ASN A 83 12.62 13.27 3.10
N GLU A 84 13.56 13.85 2.33
CA GLU A 84 13.36 14.13 0.89
C GLU A 84 13.08 12.88 0.06
N GLU A 85 13.73 11.76 0.36
CA GLU A 85 13.52 10.49 -0.35
C GLU A 85 12.11 9.97 -0.13
N PHE A 86 11.63 10.00 1.12
CA PHE A 86 10.24 9.64 1.43
C PHE A 86 9.26 10.55 0.70
N VAL A 87 9.45 11.86 0.78
CA VAL A 87 8.55 12.85 0.15
C VAL A 87 8.49 12.62 -1.35
N SER A 88 9.63 12.42 -2.01
CA SER A 88 9.69 12.08 -3.43
C SER A 88 8.92 10.80 -3.75
N LYS A 89 9.15 9.73 -2.98
CA LYS A 89 8.48 8.44 -3.16
C LYS A 89 6.95 8.55 -2.99
N PHE A 90 6.50 9.25 -1.96
CA PHE A 90 5.06 9.46 -1.71
C PHE A 90 4.42 10.29 -2.83
N GLN A 91 5.10 11.35 -3.29
CA GLN A 91 4.65 12.16 -4.41
C GLN A 91 4.57 11.36 -5.71
N ASP A 92 5.52 10.50 -5.99
CA ASP A 92 5.52 9.68 -7.21
C ASP A 92 4.34 8.70 -7.23
N LEU A 93 4.05 8.05 -6.10
CA LEU A 93 2.84 7.24 -5.95
C LEU A 93 1.58 8.10 -6.22
N THR A 94 1.50 9.27 -5.60
CA THR A 94 0.34 10.16 -5.77
C THR A 94 0.19 10.65 -7.21
N LYS A 95 1.29 11.08 -7.86
CA LYS A 95 1.31 11.46 -9.28
C LYS A 95 0.89 10.31 -10.19
N GLY A 96 1.31 9.08 -9.86
CA GLY A 96 0.90 7.87 -10.59
C GLY A 96 -0.62 7.69 -10.60
N LEU A 97 -1.28 7.82 -9.44
CA LEU A 97 -2.73 7.71 -9.34
C LEU A 97 -3.45 8.87 -10.03
N VAL A 98 -2.96 10.10 -9.86
CA VAL A 98 -3.50 11.28 -10.57
C VAL A 98 -3.41 11.09 -12.08
N SER A 99 -2.27 10.60 -12.58
CA SER A 99 -2.08 10.32 -14.00
C SER A 99 -3.04 9.23 -14.49
N TYR A 100 -3.21 8.16 -13.71
CA TYR A 100 -4.16 7.11 -14.01
C TYR A 100 -5.60 7.66 -14.18
N ILE A 101 -6.08 8.42 -13.21
CA ILE A 101 -7.42 9.05 -13.25
C ILE A 101 -7.55 10.01 -14.45
N ASN A 102 -6.45 10.69 -14.81
CA ASN A 102 -6.45 11.67 -15.89
C ASN A 102 -6.47 11.05 -17.29
N ILE A 103 -5.78 9.96 -17.50
CA ILE A 103 -5.49 9.40 -18.82
C ILE A 103 -6.40 8.21 -19.13
N THR A 104 -6.71 7.40 -18.13
CA THR A 104 -7.35 6.12 -18.35
C THR A 104 -8.86 6.27 -18.53
N ARG A 105 -9.34 5.99 -19.73
CA ARG A 105 -10.76 5.69 -20.02
C ARG A 105 -10.94 4.17 -19.98
N ASN A 106 -10.72 3.57 -18.82
CA ASN A 106 -10.73 2.11 -18.77
C ASN A 106 -12.16 1.58 -18.90
N LYS A 107 -12.39 0.76 -19.93
CA LYS A 107 -13.67 0.07 -20.13
C LYS A 107 -13.84 -1.09 -19.15
N ASN A 108 -12.77 -1.59 -18.56
CA ASN A 108 -12.85 -2.65 -17.57
C ASN A 108 -12.94 -2.04 -16.15
N VAL A 109 -14.12 -2.16 -15.59
CA VAL A 109 -14.50 -1.61 -14.29
C VAL A 109 -13.68 -2.24 -13.16
N GLY A 110 -13.39 -3.55 -13.23
CA GLY A 110 -12.60 -4.25 -12.24
C GLY A 110 -11.14 -3.83 -12.24
N ILE A 111 -10.51 -3.73 -13.42
CA ILE A 111 -9.12 -3.24 -13.51
C ILE A 111 -8.99 -1.85 -12.91
N SER A 112 -9.95 -0.96 -13.18
CA SER A 112 -9.90 0.41 -12.64
C SER A 112 -10.11 0.46 -11.14
N TYR A 113 -10.93 -0.45 -10.58
CA TYR A 113 -11.10 -0.60 -9.15
C TYR A 113 -9.76 -0.98 -8.49
N ASP A 114 -9.17 -2.09 -8.92
CA ASP A 114 -7.93 -2.62 -8.36
C ASP A 114 -6.77 -1.62 -8.48
N ALA A 115 -6.67 -0.96 -9.63
CA ALA A 115 -5.66 0.07 -9.86
C ALA A 115 -5.79 1.27 -8.89
N ILE A 116 -7.01 1.72 -8.58
CA ILE A 116 -7.24 2.90 -7.73
C ILE A 116 -7.12 2.53 -6.25
N VAL A 117 -7.80 1.46 -5.81
CA VAL A 117 -7.87 1.15 -4.36
C VAL A 117 -6.54 0.67 -3.80
N SER A 118 -5.70 0.02 -4.62
CA SER A 118 -4.38 -0.48 -4.21
C SER A 118 -3.43 0.60 -3.66
N TYR A 119 -3.65 1.87 -4.00
CA TYR A 119 -2.80 2.95 -3.51
C TYR A 119 -2.91 3.16 -2.00
N GLY A 120 -4.02 2.78 -1.38
CA GLY A 120 -4.17 2.82 0.07
C GLY A 120 -3.12 1.99 0.79
N GLU A 121 -2.89 0.77 0.32
CA GLU A 121 -1.89 -0.14 0.85
C GLU A 121 -0.47 0.33 0.52
N LEU A 122 -0.26 0.88 -0.66
CA LEU A 122 1.05 1.39 -1.08
C LEU A 122 1.48 2.59 -0.21
N TRP A 123 0.60 3.57 0.03
CA TRP A 123 0.89 4.70 0.90
C TRP A 123 1.12 4.26 2.35
N SER A 124 0.23 3.41 2.89
CA SER A 124 0.32 2.92 4.26
C SER A 124 1.66 2.26 4.55
N THR A 125 2.06 1.32 3.70
CA THR A 125 3.31 0.56 3.90
C THR A 125 4.56 1.40 3.61
N THR A 126 4.48 2.37 2.70
CA THR A 126 5.57 3.32 2.45
C THR A 126 5.80 4.20 3.69
N ILE A 127 4.73 4.79 4.26
CA ILE A 127 4.82 5.59 5.49
C ILE A 127 5.43 4.76 6.62
N LEU A 128 4.91 3.54 6.85
CA LEU A 128 5.43 2.67 7.90
C LEU A 128 6.91 2.33 7.71
N SER A 129 7.31 1.92 6.52
CA SER A 129 8.68 1.51 6.23
C SER A 129 9.68 2.64 6.49
N TYR A 130 9.40 3.84 6.00
CA TYR A 130 10.27 5.01 6.22
C TYR A 130 10.27 5.48 7.68
N TYR A 131 9.13 5.40 8.37
CA TYR A 131 9.07 5.72 9.79
C TYR A 131 9.92 4.75 10.64
N LEU A 132 9.88 3.46 10.34
CA LEU A 132 10.75 2.48 11.00
C LEU A 132 12.24 2.79 10.78
N VAL A 133 12.63 3.13 9.54
CA VAL A 133 14.03 3.52 9.23
C VAL A 133 14.42 4.77 10.02
N GLN A 134 13.55 5.80 10.09
CA GLN A 134 13.78 7.00 10.90
C GLN A 134 13.99 6.67 12.38
N CYS A 135 13.29 5.65 12.90
CA CYS A 135 13.45 5.13 14.26
C CYS A 135 14.64 4.14 14.39
N SER A 136 15.56 4.08 13.43
CA SER A 136 16.71 3.17 13.40
C SER A 136 16.36 1.67 13.30
N ILE A 137 15.11 1.34 12.95
CA ILE A 137 14.65 -0.02 12.72
C ILE A 137 14.81 -0.35 11.23
N LYS A 138 15.90 -1.07 10.90
CA LYS A 138 16.16 -1.49 9.52
C LYS A 138 15.10 -2.43 9.03
N ASN A 139 14.56 -2.15 7.85
CA ASN A 139 13.58 -3.01 7.19
C ASN A 139 13.74 -2.96 5.67
N LYS A 140 13.13 -3.95 5.00
CA LYS A 140 13.04 -3.99 3.54
C LYS A 140 11.57 -3.91 3.13
N TRP A 141 11.22 -2.85 2.41
CA TRP A 141 9.89 -2.73 1.82
C TRP A 141 9.79 -3.61 0.57
N LEU A 142 8.75 -4.42 0.50
CA LEU A 142 8.48 -5.33 -0.59
C LEU A 142 7.13 -5.00 -1.24
N ASP A 143 7.11 -4.83 -2.55
CA ASP A 143 5.87 -4.62 -3.31
C ASP A 143 5.13 -5.96 -3.46
N ALA A 144 3.97 -6.09 -2.83
CA ALA A 144 3.16 -7.30 -2.88
C ALA A 144 2.75 -7.69 -4.32
N ARG A 145 2.65 -6.74 -5.24
CA ARG A 145 2.35 -7.00 -6.66
C ARG A 145 3.46 -7.79 -7.36
N ARG A 146 4.68 -7.75 -6.83
CA ARG A 146 5.79 -8.60 -7.32
C ARG A 146 5.78 -9.98 -6.68
N LEU A 147 5.24 -10.10 -5.47
CA LEU A 147 5.28 -11.32 -4.66
C LEU A 147 4.04 -12.19 -4.83
N ILE A 148 2.86 -11.56 -4.86
CA ILE A 148 1.57 -12.24 -4.87
C ILE A 148 1.06 -12.30 -6.31
N LYS A 149 1.23 -13.46 -6.93
CA LYS A 149 0.71 -13.74 -8.27
C LYS A 149 -0.72 -14.21 -8.20
N THR A 150 -1.55 -13.67 -9.08
CA THR A 150 -3.00 -13.87 -9.02
C THR A 150 -3.59 -14.27 -10.38
N SER A 151 -4.87 -14.66 -10.35
CA SER A 151 -5.71 -14.76 -11.53
C SER A 151 -6.16 -13.38 -12.03
N ASP A 152 -6.84 -13.35 -13.19
CA ASP A 152 -7.41 -12.16 -13.83
C ASP A 152 -8.81 -11.80 -13.32
N HIS A 153 -9.28 -12.38 -12.21
CA HIS A 153 -10.55 -12.02 -11.59
C HIS A 153 -10.36 -10.75 -10.75
N PHE A 154 -10.42 -9.60 -11.43
CA PHE A 154 -10.29 -8.31 -10.76
C PHE A 154 -11.36 -8.14 -9.67
N GLN A 155 -11.01 -7.47 -8.56
CA GLN A 155 -11.76 -7.27 -7.31
C GLN A 155 -11.83 -8.50 -6.39
N GLU A 156 -11.65 -9.72 -6.91
CA GLU A 156 -11.68 -11.00 -6.16
C GLU A 156 -10.66 -11.97 -6.76
N ALA A 157 -9.42 -11.51 -6.92
CA ALA A 157 -8.38 -12.30 -7.56
C ALA A 157 -7.95 -13.47 -6.68
N ARG A 158 -7.78 -14.63 -7.31
CA ARG A 158 -7.32 -15.85 -6.62
C ARG A 158 -5.81 -15.94 -6.66
N VAL A 159 -5.21 -16.13 -5.50
CA VAL A 159 -3.75 -16.26 -5.37
C VAL A 159 -3.25 -17.57 -5.99
N ASN A 160 -2.25 -17.47 -6.85
CA ASN A 160 -1.47 -18.61 -7.31
C ASN A 160 -0.38 -18.93 -6.26
N LEU A 161 -0.70 -19.81 -5.33
CA LEU A 161 0.18 -20.14 -4.19
C LEU A 161 1.56 -20.66 -4.65
N LYS A 162 1.62 -21.45 -5.74
CA LYS A 162 2.89 -22.03 -6.22
C LYS A 162 3.83 -20.95 -6.75
N LYS A 163 3.31 -20.03 -7.58
CA LYS A 163 4.09 -18.91 -8.13
C LYS A 163 4.46 -17.92 -7.04
N SER A 164 3.50 -17.52 -6.21
CA SER A 164 3.73 -16.59 -5.11
C SER A 164 4.78 -17.10 -4.12
N LYS A 165 4.75 -18.40 -3.78
CA LYS A 165 5.77 -19.01 -2.91
C LYS A 165 7.17 -18.84 -3.48
N LYS A 166 7.37 -19.06 -4.79
CA LYS A 166 8.66 -18.87 -5.45
C LYS A 166 9.14 -17.42 -5.34
N GLU A 167 8.30 -16.46 -5.73
CA GLU A 167 8.63 -15.03 -5.68
C GLU A 167 8.98 -14.56 -4.24
N ILE A 168 8.23 -15.03 -3.24
CA ILE A 168 8.48 -14.72 -1.84
C ILE A 168 9.83 -15.31 -1.40
N GLN A 169 10.13 -16.57 -1.74
CA GLN A 169 11.38 -17.22 -1.35
C GLN A 169 12.61 -16.54 -1.98
N GLU A 170 12.49 -16.01 -3.19
CA GLU A 170 13.56 -15.28 -3.88
C GLU A 170 13.73 -13.84 -3.34
N SER A 171 12.66 -13.24 -2.82
CA SER A 171 12.65 -11.85 -2.34
C SER A 171 13.04 -11.69 -0.87
N ILE A 172 12.76 -12.71 -0.05
CA ILE A 172 13.13 -12.75 1.37
C ILE A 172 14.54 -13.34 1.48
N ASP A 173 15.52 -12.45 1.56
CA ASP A 173 16.91 -12.83 1.79
C ASP A 173 17.21 -13.03 3.29
N LYS A 174 18.47 -13.37 3.61
CA LYS A 174 18.90 -13.57 5.00
C LYS A 174 19.49 -12.31 5.64
N THR A 175 19.56 -11.20 4.88
CA THR A 175 20.28 -9.98 5.29
C THR A 175 19.42 -9.03 6.09
N ASN A 176 18.10 -9.10 5.92
CA ASN A 176 17.14 -8.28 6.67
C ASN A 176 16.37 -9.14 7.66
N ASP A 177 16.08 -8.56 8.82
CA ASP A 177 15.29 -9.20 9.86
C ASP A 177 13.80 -8.80 9.78
N ILE A 178 13.51 -7.63 9.21
CA ILE A 178 12.15 -7.09 9.07
C ILE A 178 11.83 -6.78 7.62
N TYR A 179 10.67 -7.26 7.17
CA TYR A 179 10.10 -7.01 5.85
C TYR A 179 8.73 -6.36 6.01
N ILE A 180 8.46 -5.31 5.23
CA ILE A 180 7.17 -4.61 5.21
C ILE A 180 6.53 -4.83 3.86
N SER A 181 5.28 -5.27 3.83
CA SER A 181 4.53 -5.47 2.59
C SER A 181 3.04 -5.19 2.76
N GLN A 182 2.35 -5.08 1.64
CA GLN A 182 0.92 -4.79 1.55
C GLN A 182 0.11 -6.06 1.77
N GLY A 183 -1.02 -5.93 2.45
CA GLY A 183 -2.12 -6.89 2.36
C GLY A 183 -2.99 -6.60 1.13
N PHE A 184 -4.03 -7.38 0.91
CA PHE A 184 -5.12 -7.13 -0.04
C PHE A 184 -4.75 -7.05 -1.53
N ILE A 185 -3.50 -6.82 -1.93
CA ILE A 185 -3.10 -6.61 -3.32
C ILE A 185 -2.12 -7.66 -3.83
N GLY A 186 -2.15 -7.88 -5.13
CA GLY A 186 -1.21 -8.68 -5.89
C GLY A 186 -1.13 -8.19 -7.33
N ALA A 187 -0.65 -9.01 -8.24
CA ALA A 187 -0.73 -8.76 -9.67
C ALA A 187 -0.90 -10.08 -10.46
N ASN A 188 -1.56 -9.98 -11.59
CA ASN A 188 -1.66 -11.08 -12.55
C ASN A 188 -0.32 -11.29 -13.31
N GLU A 189 -0.31 -12.21 -14.27
CA GLU A 189 0.89 -12.53 -15.04
C GLU A 189 1.36 -11.39 -15.95
N ASP A 190 0.45 -10.51 -16.37
CA ASP A 190 0.76 -9.35 -17.18
C ASP A 190 1.26 -8.16 -16.32
N GLY A 191 1.38 -8.34 -15.00
CA GLY A 191 1.79 -7.29 -14.06
C GLY A 191 0.68 -6.28 -13.75
N ILE A 192 -0.56 -6.55 -14.14
CA ILE A 192 -1.70 -5.69 -13.81
C ILE A 192 -2.08 -5.92 -12.34
N THR A 193 -2.18 -4.83 -11.59
CA THR A 193 -2.57 -4.87 -10.17
C THR A 193 -3.93 -5.52 -9.98
N THR A 194 -4.05 -6.37 -8.98
CA THR A 194 -5.30 -7.04 -8.58
C THR A 194 -5.53 -6.88 -7.09
N THR A 195 -6.80 -6.91 -6.67
CA THR A 195 -7.20 -7.05 -5.26
C THR A 195 -7.74 -8.45 -4.99
N LEU A 196 -7.62 -8.91 -3.72
CA LEU A 196 -7.93 -10.26 -3.25
C LEU A 196 -9.29 -10.32 -2.58
#